data_f279e674f352f6bb8846c6598db0fd12
#
_entry.id   f279e674f352f6bb8846c6598db0fd12
#
_cell.length_a   1.000
_cell.length_b   1.000
_cell.length_c   1.000
_cell.angle_alpha   90.00
_cell.angle_beta   90.00
_cell.angle_gamma   90.00
#
_symmetry.space_group_name_H-M   'P 1'
#
loop_
_entity.id
_entity.type
_entity.pdbx_description
1 polymer ?
#
loop_
_entity_poly.entity_id
_entity_poly.type
_entity_poly.pdbx_seq_one_letter_code
_entity_poly.pdbx_strand_id
1 'polypeptide(L)'
;MKLIVGTRGSALALAQTDSIINLVLEKFPDLEIEKKIIKTKGDKILDKSLDKIGDKGLFVSEIERELLEGTIDFAVHSLKDMPTKMSPGLKLAQTPPRQDPRDVLVINPKHQVRHEDLGEWLRTNQGLKIGTGSKRRTSQLKRINETIEPIMIRGNIGTRIEKLVSQDLDAIVLAAAGINRLGIDSLNLYHFSYEDMIPACGQGALAIEVRSNDENTDRIFGFLADETTCVEVEAERTFLEVINGGCHVPVGAIVRKSNDRWILMGIYGKEDCSS
;
A
#
# COMPACT_ATOMS: atom_id res chain seq x y z
N MET A 1 16.03 23.82 13.38
CA MET A 1 15.01 24.05 12.33
C MET A 1 13.79 23.24 12.68
N LYS A 2 12.58 23.77 12.49
CA LYS A 2 11.33 23.06 12.77
C LYS A 2 10.67 22.70 11.42
N LEU A 3 10.17 21.45 11.31
CA LEU A 3 9.40 20.96 10.17
C LEU A 3 8.03 20.48 10.64
N ILE A 4 7.03 20.58 9.79
CA ILE A 4 5.68 20.08 10.04
C ILE A 4 5.38 18.99 9.02
N VAL A 5 5.10 17.78 9.49
CA VAL A 5 4.69 16.67 8.63
C VAL A 5 3.18 16.50 8.62
N GLY A 6 2.60 16.48 7.41
CA GLY A 6 1.21 16.13 7.21
C GLY A 6 1.00 14.61 7.19
N THR A 7 0.00 14.11 7.90
CA THR A 7 -0.33 12.68 7.93
C THR A 7 -1.82 12.46 8.15
N ARG A 8 -2.33 11.31 7.71
CA ARG A 8 -3.68 10.87 8.06
C ARG A 8 -3.72 10.33 9.49
N GLY A 9 -4.90 10.34 10.11
CA GLY A 9 -5.07 9.87 11.49
C GLY A 9 -5.19 8.35 11.66
N SER A 10 -5.03 7.52 10.61
CA SER A 10 -5.08 6.07 10.75
C SER A 10 -3.81 5.52 11.41
N ALA A 11 -3.93 4.45 12.20
CA ALA A 11 -2.80 3.83 12.89
C ALA A 11 -1.64 3.52 11.94
N LEU A 12 -1.94 3.01 10.73
CA LEU A 12 -0.90 2.72 9.73
C LEU A 12 -0.21 4.01 9.23
N ALA A 13 -0.97 5.07 8.93
CA ALA A 13 -0.39 6.33 8.45
C ALA A 13 0.50 6.96 9.53
N LEU A 14 0.08 6.92 10.79
CA LEU A 14 0.89 7.37 11.91
C LEU A 14 2.17 6.57 12.06
N ALA A 15 2.09 5.23 12.03
CA ALA A 15 3.26 4.36 12.10
C ALA A 15 4.26 4.60 10.95
N GLN A 16 3.75 4.82 9.72
CA GLN A 16 4.57 5.17 8.57
C GLN A 16 5.27 6.52 8.75
N THR A 17 4.54 7.52 9.21
CA THR A 17 5.08 8.85 9.48
C THR A 17 6.13 8.80 10.60
N ASP A 18 5.84 8.09 11.69
CA ASP A 18 6.77 7.94 12.80
C ASP A 18 8.06 7.23 12.39
N SER A 19 7.98 6.24 11.50
CA SER A 19 9.18 5.56 10.99
C SER A 19 10.10 6.52 10.22
N ILE A 20 9.55 7.44 9.42
CA ILE A 20 10.35 8.46 8.71
C ILE A 20 10.89 9.51 9.67
N ILE A 21 10.06 10.00 10.62
CA ILE A 21 10.50 10.95 11.64
C ILE A 21 11.70 10.39 12.40
N ASN A 22 11.63 9.14 12.85
CA ASN A 22 12.70 8.51 13.61
C ASN A 22 14.01 8.43 12.81
N LEU A 23 13.94 8.01 11.54
CA LEU A 23 15.12 7.97 10.66
C LEU A 23 15.73 9.38 10.45
N VAL A 24 14.89 10.41 10.29
CA VAL A 24 15.35 11.78 10.12
C VAL A 24 15.99 12.31 11.40
N LEU A 25 15.37 12.09 12.56
CA LEU A 25 15.90 12.56 13.85
C LEU A 25 17.16 11.80 14.29
N GLU A 26 17.30 10.53 13.91
CA GLU A 26 18.55 9.78 14.10
C GLU A 26 19.72 10.43 13.33
N LYS A 27 19.46 10.91 12.10
CA LYS A 27 20.46 11.58 11.26
C LYS A 27 20.67 13.05 11.62
N PHE A 28 19.60 13.74 12.02
CA PHE A 28 19.57 15.17 12.32
C PHE A 28 18.90 15.42 13.68
N PRO A 29 19.59 15.16 14.80
CA PRO A 29 19.00 15.22 16.15
C PRO A 29 18.57 16.62 16.58
N ASP A 30 19.07 17.68 15.93
CA ASP A 30 18.71 19.08 16.22
C ASP A 30 17.46 19.55 15.47
N LEU A 31 16.83 18.69 14.64
CA LEU A 31 15.57 19.00 14.01
C LEU A 31 14.40 18.79 15.00
N GLU A 32 13.43 19.70 14.92
CA GLU A 32 12.12 19.54 15.55
C GLU A 32 11.11 19.17 14.47
N ILE A 33 10.38 18.06 14.65
CA ILE A 33 9.34 17.63 13.68
C ILE A 33 8.00 17.53 14.40
N GLU A 34 7.03 18.34 13.95
CA GLU A 34 5.66 18.34 14.47
C GLU A 34 4.73 17.58 13.49
N LYS A 35 3.82 16.75 14.04
CA LYS A 35 2.81 16.05 13.24
C LYS A 35 1.51 16.85 13.16
N LYS A 36 1.01 17.10 11.94
CA LYS A 36 -0.31 17.68 11.67
C LYS A 36 -1.23 16.61 11.07
N ILE A 37 -2.28 16.24 11.81
CA ILE A 37 -3.25 15.25 11.34
C ILE A 37 -4.25 15.91 10.41
N ILE A 38 -4.34 15.39 9.17
CA ILE A 38 -5.22 15.89 8.11
C ILE A 38 -6.28 14.83 7.81
N LYS A 39 -7.55 15.23 7.90
CA LYS A 39 -8.69 14.36 7.55
C LYS A 39 -8.96 14.45 6.05
N THR A 40 -8.87 13.34 5.35
CA THR A 40 -9.11 13.26 3.90
C THR A 40 -10.56 12.87 3.58
N LYS A 41 -10.99 13.14 2.34
CA LYS A 41 -12.30 12.66 1.83
C LYS A 41 -12.41 11.15 1.90
N GLY A 42 -11.32 10.45 1.60
CA GLY A 42 -11.26 9.00 1.66
C GLY A 42 -11.50 8.42 3.05
N ASP A 43 -11.15 9.16 4.11
CA ASP A 43 -11.40 8.77 5.50
C ASP A 43 -12.89 8.92 5.90
N LYS A 44 -13.63 9.81 5.21
CA LYS A 44 -15.05 10.10 5.49
C LYS A 44 -16.00 9.17 4.75
N ILE A 45 -15.61 8.64 3.58
CA ILE A 45 -16.48 7.83 2.72
C ILE A 45 -16.18 6.36 2.94
N LEU A 46 -16.96 5.70 3.80
CA LEU A 46 -16.80 4.29 4.14
C LEU A 46 -17.75 3.36 3.37
N ASP A 47 -18.85 3.89 2.81
CA ASP A 47 -19.98 3.10 2.30
C ASP A 47 -19.97 2.86 0.78
N LYS A 48 -19.08 3.53 0.03
CA LYS A 48 -19.00 3.39 -1.44
C LYS A 48 -17.67 2.78 -1.88
N SER A 49 -17.68 1.91 -2.88
CA SER A 49 -16.44 1.36 -3.46
C SER A 49 -15.59 2.50 -4.09
N LEU A 50 -14.25 2.41 -4.00
CA LEU A 50 -13.33 3.44 -4.48
C LEU A 50 -13.45 3.68 -5.99
N ASP A 51 -13.78 2.64 -6.75
CA ASP A 51 -14.00 2.66 -8.19
C ASP A 51 -15.24 3.48 -8.61
N LYS A 52 -16.25 3.62 -7.72
CA LYS A 52 -17.46 4.42 -7.99
C LYS A 52 -17.31 5.91 -7.64
N ILE A 53 -16.24 6.28 -6.97
CA ILE A 53 -16.04 7.67 -6.51
C ILE A 53 -15.25 8.49 -7.53
N GLY A 54 -14.55 7.84 -8.50
CA GLY A 54 -13.95 8.50 -9.67
C GLY A 54 -12.80 9.48 -9.40
N ASP A 55 -12.48 9.76 -8.16
CA ASP A 55 -11.51 10.80 -7.80
C ASP A 55 -10.09 10.22 -7.63
N LYS A 56 -9.22 10.55 -8.57
CA LYS A 56 -7.77 10.37 -8.39
C LYS A 56 -7.35 11.26 -7.21
N GLY A 57 -6.85 10.65 -6.14
CA GLY A 57 -6.32 11.41 -5.00
C GLY A 57 -7.22 11.53 -3.77
N LEU A 58 -8.22 10.67 -3.60
CA LEU A 58 -9.12 10.65 -2.43
C LEU A 58 -8.44 10.70 -1.05
N PHE A 59 -7.19 10.25 -0.98
CA PHE A 59 -6.40 10.20 0.24
C PHE A 59 -5.25 11.20 0.28
N VAL A 60 -5.02 11.94 -0.81
CA VAL A 60 -3.84 12.83 -0.93
C VAL A 60 -4.22 14.29 -1.16
N SER A 61 -5.37 14.59 -1.79
CA SER A 61 -5.73 15.95 -2.22
C SER A 61 -5.72 17.00 -1.12
N GLU A 62 -6.19 16.68 0.09
CA GLU A 62 -6.16 17.61 1.21
C GLU A 62 -4.75 17.81 1.74
N ILE A 63 -3.92 16.78 1.71
CA ILE A 63 -2.51 16.84 2.13
C ILE A 63 -1.70 17.64 1.12
N GLU A 64 -1.88 17.38 -0.19
CA GLU A 64 -1.26 18.14 -1.28
C GLU A 64 -1.59 19.65 -1.20
N ARG A 65 -2.85 19.98 -0.90
CA ARG A 65 -3.25 21.37 -0.70
C ARG A 65 -2.48 22.01 0.46
N GLU A 66 -2.37 21.35 1.60
CA GLU A 66 -1.64 21.85 2.76
C GLU A 66 -0.13 22.01 2.48
N LEU A 67 0.46 21.12 1.65
CA LEU A 67 1.83 21.27 1.15
C LEU A 67 2.00 22.53 0.30
N LEU A 68 1.09 22.74 -0.67
CA LEU A 68 1.10 23.90 -1.57
C LEU A 68 0.87 25.22 -0.83
N GLU A 69 0.01 25.22 0.20
CA GLU A 69 -0.25 26.37 1.07
C GLU A 69 0.90 26.63 2.06
N GLY A 70 1.88 25.74 2.17
CA GLY A 70 3.01 25.86 3.09
C GLY A 70 2.66 25.69 4.57
N THR A 71 1.52 25.08 4.88
CA THR A 71 1.10 24.80 6.26
C THR A 71 1.69 23.49 6.81
N ILE A 72 2.25 22.67 5.92
CA ILE A 72 3.12 21.52 6.21
C ILE A 72 4.33 21.56 5.28
N ASP A 73 5.42 20.90 5.67
CA ASP A 73 6.67 20.89 4.91
C ASP A 73 6.84 19.62 4.09
N PHE A 74 6.37 18.50 4.61
CA PHE A 74 6.37 17.23 3.90
C PHE A 74 5.20 16.34 4.35
N ALA A 75 4.94 15.29 3.57
CA ALA A 75 3.95 14.29 3.90
C ALA A 75 4.49 12.88 3.66
N VAL A 76 3.96 11.89 4.38
CA VAL A 76 4.34 10.48 4.22
C VAL A 76 3.12 9.67 3.81
N HIS A 77 3.30 8.91 2.72
CA HIS A 77 2.24 8.08 2.13
C HIS A 77 2.71 6.66 1.86
N SER A 78 1.77 5.73 1.72
CA SER A 78 2.06 4.48 1.01
C SER A 78 2.20 4.79 -0.48
N LEU A 79 3.31 4.45 -1.11
CA LEU A 79 3.59 4.81 -2.51
C LEU A 79 2.52 4.27 -3.49
N LYS A 80 1.96 3.09 -3.22
CA LYS A 80 0.89 2.50 -4.04
C LYS A 80 -0.41 3.32 -4.09
N ASP A 81 -0.61 4.22 -3.13
CA ASP A 81 -1.80 5.07 -3.03
C ASP A 81 -1.59 6.43 -3.70
N MET A 82 -0.34 6.71 -4.14
CA MET A 82 0.02 7.94 -4.85
C MET A 82 -0.35 7.87 -6.34
N PRO A 83 -0.79 8.98 -6.93
CA PRO A 83 -1.01 9.04 -8.37
C PRO A 83 0.32 8.82 -9.12
N THR A 84 0.23 8.30 -10.35
CA THR A 84 1.42 8.14 -11.21
C THR A 84 2.01 9.50 -11.61
N LYS A 85 1.14 10.48 -11.87
CA LYS A 85 1.53 11.88 -12.14
C LYS A 85 1.29 12.72 -10.91
N MET A 86 2.35 13.36 -10.45
CA MET A 86 2.29 14.26 -9.29
C MET A 86 1.54 15.56 -9.64
N SER A 87 0.91 16.15 -8.63
CA SER A 87 0.29 17.47 -8.76
C SER A 87 1.35 18.54 -9.06
N PRO A 88 1.05 19.53 -9.94
CA PRO A 88 1.98 20.61 -10.23
C PRO A 88 2.45 21.32 -8.94
N GLY A 89 3.74 21.54 -8.82
CA GLY A 89 4.35 22.15 -7.64
C GLY A 89 4.76 21.17 -6.53
N LEU A 90 4.45 19.87 -6.68
CA LEU A 90 4.85 18.82 -5.77
C LEU A 90 5.73 17.78 -6.44
N LYS A 91 6.55 17.10 -5.65
CA LYS A 91 7.39 15.98 -6.09
C LYS A 91 7.55 14.95 -4.97
N LEU A 92 7.97 13.76 -5.34
CA LEU A 92 8.46 12.78 -4.38
C LEU A 92 9.93 13.03 -4.09
N ALA A 93 10.29 13.05 -2.82
CA ALA A 93 11.67 12.98 -2.37
C ALA A 93 12.18 11.53 -2.47
N GLN A 94 13.39 11.27 -1.95
CA GLN A 94 14.02 9.95 -1.99
C GLN A 94 13.18 8.90 -1.23
N THR A 95 13.18 7.68 -1.77
CA THR A 95 12.42 6.56 -1.21
C THR A 95 13.31 5.71 -0.31
N PRO A 96 12.93 5.49 0.95
CA PRO A 96 13.66 4.59 1.85
C PRO A 96 13.52 3.13 1.43
N PRO A 97 14.33 2.20 2.03
CA PRO A 97 14.23 0.78 1.76
C PRO A 97 12.79 0.26 1.85
N ARG A 98 12.39 -0.50 0.84
CA ARG A 98 11.06 -1.09 0.72
C ARG A 98 10.88 -2.22 1.73
N GLN A 99 9.73 -2.28 2.37
CA GLN A 99 9.31 -3.45 3.13
C GLN A 99 8.68 -4.50 2.20
N ASP A 100 8.45 -5.72 2.74
CA ASP A 100 7.88 -6.85 1.99
C ASP A 100 6.68 -6.41 1.14
N PRO A 101 6.79 -6.43 -0.20
CA PRO A 101 5.73 -6.01 -1.10
C PRO A 101 4.60 -7.03 -1.27
N ARG A 102 4.76 -8.25 -0.75
CA ARG A 102 3.79 -9.32 -0.95
C ARG A 102 2.44 -9.01 -0.33
N ASP A 103 1.42 -9.63 -0.89
CA ASP A 103 0.14 -9.78 -0.22
C ASP A 103 0.18 -10.99 0.72
N VAL A 104 -0.63 -10.93 1.77
CA VAL A 104 -0.79 -12.02 2.72
C VAL A 104 -2.25 -12.35 2.89
N LEU A 105 -2.53 -13.64 3.04
CA LEU A 105 -3.83 -14.13 3.46
C LEU A 105 -3.82 -14.25 4.98
N VAL A 106 -4.75 -13.56 5.62
CA VAL A 106 -4.99 -13.66 7.08
C VAL A 106 -6.14 -14.64 7.27
N ILE A 107 -5.86 -15.78 7.88
CA ILE A 107 -6.81 -16.87 8.05
C ILE A 107 -7.64 -16.63 9.31
N ASN A 108 -8.95 -16.88 9.22
CA ASN A 108 -9.83 -16.81 10.39
C ASN A 108 -9.41 -17.89 11.40
N PRO A 109 -9.26 -17.57 12.69
CA PRO A 109 -8.90 -18.53 13.74
C PRO A 109 -9.84 -19.73 13.87
N LYS A 110 -11.06 -19.66 13.31
CA LYS A 110 -11.99 -20.82 13.23
C LYS A 110 -11.39 -21.98 12.43
N HIS A 111 -10.48 -21.71 11.49
CA HIS A 111 -9.80 -22.73 10.69
C HIS A 111 -8.49 -23.12 11.38
N GLN A 112 -8.43 -24.35 11.87
CA GLN A 112 -7.24 -24.93 12.49
C GLN A 112 -6.32 -25.53 11.41
N VAL A 113 -5.81 -24.68 10.51
CA VAL A 113 -4.90 -25.08 9.42
C VAL A 113 -3.47 -24.80 9.84
N ARG A 114 -2.58 -25.79 9.68
CA ARG A 114 -1.16 -25.60 9.93
C ARG A 114 -0.55 -24.66 8.88
N HIS A 115 0.47 -23.92 9.25
CA HIS A 115 1.09 -22.93 8.37
C HIS A 115 1.56 -23.51 7.04
N GLU A 116 2.18 -24.70 7.06
CA GLU A 116 2.67 -25.40 5.88
C GLU A 116 1.56 -25.85 4.92
N ASP A 117 0.33 -26.04 5.42
CA ASP A 117 -0.81 -26.52 4.63
C ASP A 117 -1.67 -25.39 4.06
N LEU A 118 -1.40 -24.12 4.41
CA LEU A 118 -2.25 -22.99 4.03
C LEU A 118 -2.36 -22.79 2.51
N GLY A 119 -1.29 -23.03 1.78
CA GLY A 119 -1.28 -22.93 0.32
C GLY A 119 -2.16 -23.98 -0.35
N GLU A 120 -2.14 -25.22 0.13
CA GLU A 120 -3.00 -26.31 -0.33
C GLU A 120 -4.45 -26.06 0.10
N TRP A 121 -4.67 -25.66 1.35
CA TRP A 121 -5.98 -25.28 1.86
C TRP A 121 -6.68 -24.24 0.97
N LEU A 122 -5.97 -23.21 0.53
CA LEU A 122 -6.52 -22.18 -0.36
C LEU A 122 -6.92 -22.75 -1.73
N ARG A 123 -6.14 -23.69 -2.28
CA ARG A 123 -6.37 -24.26 -3.61
C ARG A 123 -7.44 -25.32 -3.66
N THR A 124 -7.63 -26.06 -2.57
CA THR A 124 -8.48 -27.26 -2.55
C THR A 124 -9.86 -27.04 -1.93
N ASN A 125 -10.00 -26.10 -0.98
CA ASN A 125 -11.29 -25.82 -0.37
C ASN A 125 -12.19 -25.00 -1.28
N GLN A 126 -13.46 -25.42 -1.39
CA GLN A 126 -14.44 -24.78 -2.24
C GLN A 126 -15.26 -23.74 -1.48
N GLY A 127 -15.69 -22.69 -2.18
CA GLY A 127 -16.60 -21.67 -1.67
C GLY A 127 -16.03 -20.82 -0.54
N LEU A 128 -14.69 -20.68 -0.45
CA LEU A 128 -14.06 -19.84 0.59
C LEU A 128 -14.46 -18.38 0.45
N LYS A 129 -15.03 -17.80 1.49
CA LYS A 129 -15.37 -16.37 1.57
C LYS A 129 -14.14 -15.56 1.95
N ILE A 130 -13.51 -14.90 0.97
CA ILE A 130 -12.28 -14.15 1.19
C ILE A 130 -12.51 -12.64 1.05
N GLY A 131 -12.28 -11.92 2.14
CA GLY A 131 -12.50 -10.49 2.21
C GLY A 131 -11.42 -9.69 1.47
N THR A 132 -11.82 -8.91 0.47
CA THR A 132 -10.98 -7.94 -0.23
C THR A 132 -11.82 -6.90 -0.96
N GLY A 133 -11.33 -5.66 -1.03
CA GLY A 133 -11.92 -4.61 -1.88
C GLY A 133 -11.10 -4.33 -3.15
N SER A 134 -10.10 -5.16 -3.45
CA SER A 134 -9.17 -4.94 -4.56
C SER A 134 -9.49 -5.85 -5.74
N LYS A 135 -9.83 -5.28 -6.90
CA LYS A 135 -10.03 -6.02 -8.15
C LYS A 135 -8.79 -6.84 -8.54
N ARG A 136 -7.58 -6.30 -8.33
CA ARG A 136 -6.32 -7.02 -8.55
C ARG A 136 -6.24 -8.31 -7.73
N ARG A 137 -6.60 -8.26 -6.44
CA ARG A 137 -6.61 -9.43 -5.57
C ARG A 137 -7.72 -10.39 -5.96
N THR A 138 -8.90 -9.88 -6.24
CA THR A 138 -10.06 -10.68 -6.67
C THR A 138 -9.74 -11.53 -7.90
N SER A 139 -9.20 -10.93 -8.96
CA SER A 139 -8.87 -11.67 -10.19
C SER A 139 -7.82 -12.74 -9.96
N GLN A 140 -6.81 -12.46 -9.13
CA GLN A 140 -5.75 -13.43 -8.84
C GLN A 140 -6.21 -14.55 -7.89
N LEU A 141 -7.06 -14.26 -6.91
CA LEU A 141 -7.70 -15.29 -6.08
C LEU A 141 -8.54 -16.25 -6.93
N LYS A 142 -9.33 -15.72 -7.88
CA LYS A 142 -10.10 -16.54 -8.82
C LYS A 142 -9.23 -17.41 -9.71
N ARG A 143 -8.04 -16.96 -10.08
CA ARG A 143 -7.05 -17.75 -10.81
C ARG A 143 -6.48 -18.89 -9.97
N ILE A 144 -6.28 -18.67 -8.66
CA ILE A 144 -5.79 -19.71 -7.73
C ILE A 144 -6.85 -20.77 -7.51
N ASN A 145 -8.10 -20.35 -7.27
CA ASN A 145 -9.26 -21.22 -7.06
C ASN A 145 -10.53 -20.48 -7.50
N GLU A 146 -11.13 -20.92 -8.59
CA GLU A 146 -12.30 -20.29 -9.20
C GLU A 146 -13.55 -20.28 -8.31
N THR A 147 -13.62 -21.19 -7.34
CA THR A 147 -14.76 -21.32 -6.41
C THR A 147 -14.71 -20.29 -5.27
N ILE A 148 -13.58 -19.58 -5.07
CA ILE A 148 -13.47 -18.54 -4.05
C ILE A 148 -14.57 -17.49 -4.24
N GLU A 149 -15.21 -17.09 -3.15
CA GLU A 149 -16.19 -16.01 -3.10
C GLU A 149 -15.54 -14.73 -2.54
N PRO A 150 -15.12 -13.77 -3.39
CA PRO A 150 -14.54 -12.52 -2.91
C PRO A 150 -15.62 -11.65 -2.26
N ILE A 151 -15.46 -11.34 -0.99
CA ILE A 151 -16.38 -10.50 -0.22
C ILE A 151 -15.79 -9.09 -0.10
N MET A 152 -16.56 -8.09 -0.53
CA MET A 152 -16.15 -6.70 -0.45
C MET A 152 -16.01 -6.25 1.01
N ILE A 153 -14.79 -5.93 1.44
CA ILE A 153 -14.52 -5.35 2.75
C ILE A 153 -13.74 -4.03 2.62
N ARG A 154 -14.04 -3.08 3.50
CA ARG A 154 -13.35 -1.78 3.60
C ARG A 154 -13.04 -1.45 5.05
N GLY A 155 -12.21 -0.43 5.23
CA GLY A 155 -11.72 0.05 6.50
C GLY A 155 -10.19 -0.02 6.57
N ASN A 156 -9.62 0.44 7.67
CA ASN A 156 -8.21 0.26 7.99
C ASN A 156 -7.89 -1.21 8.31
N ILE A 157 -6.64 -1.54 8.56
CA ILE A 157 -6.21 -2.93 8.81
C ILE A 157 -6.95 -3.52 10.02
N GLY A 158 -7.02 -2.80 11.15
CA GLY A 158 -7.73 -3.27 12.35
C GLY A 158 -9.20 -3.58 12.06
N THR A 159 -9.92 -2.63 11.43
CA THR A 159 -11.32 -2.84 11.05
C THR A 159 -11.52 -4.05 10.13
N ARG A 160 -10.58 -4.32 9.20
CA ARG A 160 -10.67 -5.50 8.33
C ARG A 160 -10.42 -6.80 9.08
N ILE A 161 -9.51 -6.79 10.06
CA ILE A 161 -9.28 -7.94 10.95
C ILE A 161 -10.53 -8.20 11.82
N GLU A 162 -11.17 -7.16 12.35
CA GLU A 162 -12.43 -7.29 13.06
C GLU A 162 -13.53 -7.88 12.17
N LYS A 163 -13.62 -7.45 10.91
CA LYS A 163 -14.58 -7.98 9.93
C LYS A 163 -14.32 -9.44 9.56
N LEU A 164 -13.07 -9.93 9.62
CA LEU A 164 -12.73 -11.33 9.40
C LEU A 164 -13.58 -12.23 10.31
N VAL A 165 -13.69 -11.85 11.59
CA VAL A 165 -14.45 -12.61 12.58
C VAL A 165 -15.94 -12.25 12.57
N SER A 166 -16.27 -10.95 12.61
CA SER A 166 -17.66 -10.49 12.75
C SER A 166 -18.54 -10.77 11.54
N GLN A 167 -17.97 -10.92 10.35
CA GLN A 167 -18.69 -11.29 9.12
C GLN A 167 -18.50 -12.78 8.74
N ASP A 168 -17.93 -13.57 9.64
CA ASP A 168 -17.67 -15.01 9.45
C ASP A 168 -16.95 -15.32 8.12
N LEU A 169 -15.97 -14.48 7.75
CA LEU A 169 -15.15 -14.74 6.57
C LEU A 169 -14.13 -15.84 6.85
N ASP A 170 -13.72 -16.58 5.82
CA ASP A 170 -12.70 -17.62 5.97
C ASP A 170 -11.29 -17.03 6.02
N ALA A 171 -11.07 -15.97 5.26
CA ALA A 171 -9.83 -15.22 5.25
C ALA A 171 -10.03 -13.78 4.76
N ILE A 172 -9.01 -12.94 4.93
CA ILE A 172 -8.91 -11.63 4.27
C ILE A 172 -7.53 -11.45 3.64
N VAL A 173 -7.42 -10.64 2.58
CA VAL A 173 -6.11 -10.32 1.98
C VAL A 173 -5.66 -8.93 2.37
N LEU A 174 -4.46 -8.85 2.96
CA LEU A 174 -3.80 -7.62 3.36
C LEU A 174 -2.42 -7.51 2.69
N ALA A 175 -1.77 -6.34 2.80
CA ALA A 175 -0.37 -6.18 2.42
C ALA A 175 0.54 -6.50 3.62
N ALA A 176 1.56 -7.33 3.43
CA ALA A 176 2.52 -7.72 4.47
C ALA A 176 3.14 -6.49 5.16
N ALA A 177 3.61 -5.52 4.38
CA ALA A 177 4.19 -4.28 4.91
C ALA A 177 3.27 -3.52 5.86
N GLY A 178 1.94 -3.59 5.66
CA GLY A 178 0.98 -2.94 6.55
C GLY A 178 0.88 -3.63 7.91
N ILE A 179 0.89 -4.96 7.93
CA ILE A 179 0.87 -5.78 9.15
C ILE A 179 2.18 -5.58 9.92
N ASN A 180 3.31 -5.67 9.22
CA ASN A 180 4.63 -5.53 9.82
C ASN A 180 4.82 -4.15 10.48
N ARG A 181 4.37 -3.06 9.82
CA ARG A 181 4.46 -1.70 10.38
C ARG A 181 3.60 -1.48 11.60
N LEU A 182 2.52 -2.24 11.74
CA LEU A 182 1.66 -2.20 12.93
C LEU A 182 2.10 -3.16 14.04
N GLY A 183 3.14 -3.98 13.81
CA GLY A 183 3.62 -4.96 14.78
C GLY A 183 2.55 -6.00 15.14
N ILE A 184 1.76 -6.45 14.17
CA ILE A 184 0.69 -7.42 14.41
C ILE A 184 1.24 -8.84 14.18
N ASP A 185 1.72 -9.48 15.24
CA ASP A 185 2.41 -10.78 15.17
C ASP A 185 1.50 -11.98 15.49
N SER A 186 0.26 -11.74 15.97
CA SER A 186 -0.63 -12.79 16.47
C SER A 186 -1.51 -13.45 15.40
N LEU A 187 -1.27 -13.16 14.13
CA LEU A 187 -2.11 -13.63 13.04
C LEU A 187 -1.55 -14.90 12.37
N ASN A 188 -2.44 -15.81 11.96
CA ASN A 188 -2.08 -16.92 11.08
C ASN A 188 -2.01 -16.39 9.63
N LEU A 189 -0.80 -16.27 9.09
CA LEU A 189 -0.52 -15.61 7.81
C LEU A 189 0.02 -16.59 6.78
N TYR A 190 -0.53 -16.55 5.57
CA TYR A 190 0.07 -17.15 4.38
C TYR A 190 0.56 -16.06 3.45
N HIS A 191 1.87 -16.00 3.19
CA HIS A 191 2.48 -15.06 2.26
C HIS A 191 2.37 -15.62 0.85
N PHE A 192 1.66 -14.90 -0.01
CA PHE A 192 1.59 -15.31 -1.43
C PHE A 192 2.96 -15.22 -2.10
N SER A 193 3.26 -16.19 -2.96
CA SER A 193 4.36 -16.05 -3.91
C SER A 193 4.00 -14.98 -4.96
N TYR A 194 4.99 -14.44 -5.66
CA TYR A 194 4.71 -13.48 -6.74
C TYR A 194 4.03 -14.14 -7.94
N GLU A 195 4.21 -15.44 -8.13
CA GLU A 195 3.56 -16.27 -9.15
C GLU A 195 2.05 -16.41 -8.86
N ASP A 196 1.70 -16.50 -7.57
CA ASP A 196 0.30 -16.60 -7.13
C ASP A 196 -0.38 -15.24 -7.10
N MET A 197 0.31 -14.22 -6.56
CA MET A 197 -0.29 -12.89 -6.40
C MET A 197 0.72 -11.76 -6.59
N ILE A 198 0.72 -11.17 -7.78
CA ILE A 198 1.50 -9.98 -8.11
C ILE A 198 0.95 -8.79 -7.32
N PRO A 199 1.79 -8.07 -6.54
CA PRO A 199 1.36 -6.96 -5.70
C PRO A 199 0.95 -5.72 -6.51
N ALA A 200 0.38 -4.72 -5.82
CA ALA A 200 0.17 -3.41 -6.41
C ALA A 200 1.53 -2.71 -6.64
N CYS A 201 1.64 -1.93 -7.71
CA CYS A 201 2.84 -1.13 -7.98
C CYS A 201 3.19 -0.23 -6.78
N GLY A 202 4.43 -0.27 -6.33
CA GLY A 202 4.90 0.47 -5.16
C GLY A 202 4.40 -0.08 -3.81
N GLN A 203 3.78 -1.26 -3.75
CA GLN A 203 3.36 -1.85 -2.47
C GLN A 203 4.59 -2.13 -1.60
N GLY A 204 4.53 -1.76 -0.32
CA GLY A 204 5.63 -1.88 0.64
C GLY A 204 6.53 -0.65 0.71
N ALA A 205 6.62 0.16 -0.34
CA ALA A 205 7.40 1.40 -0.36
C ALA A 205 6.62 2.57 0.27
N LEU A 206 7.37 3.50 0.86
CA LEU A 206 6.86 4.79 1.33
C LEU A 206 7.16 5.88 0.29
N ALA A 207 6.29 6.86 0.20
CA ALA A 207 6.48 8.08 -0.55
C ALA A 207 6.58 9.25 0.43
N ILE A 208 7.62 10.05 0.28
CA ILE A 208 7.79 11.32 0.99
C ILE A 208 7.50 12.41 -0.04
N GLU A 209 6.42 13.14 0.17
CA GLU A 209 5.99 14.20 -0.74
C GLU A 209 6.40 15.56 -0.20
N VAL A 210 6.98 16.39 -1.07
CA VAL A 210 7.49 17.73 -0.76
C VAL A 210 7.14 18.70 -1.87
N ARG A 211 7.24 20.02 -1.60
CA ARG A 211 7.16 21.05 -2.64
C ARG A 211 8.35 20.95 -3.59
N SER A 212 8.11 21.10 -4.89
CA SER A 212 9.15 20.98 -5.93
C SER A 212 10.24 22.04 -5.82
N ASN A 213 9.92 23.20 -5.25
CA ASN A 213 10.83 24.34 -5.08
C ASN A 213 11.47 24.41 -3.68
N ASP A 214 11.21 23.44 -2.80
CA ASP A 214 11.76 23.40 -1.44
C ASP A 214 12.98 22.47 -1.38
N GLU A 215 14.11 22.97 -1.91
CA GLU A 215 15.37 22.23 -1.94
C GLU A 215 15.92 21.91 -0.54
N ASN A 216 15.60 22.74 0.46
CA ASN A 216 16.08 22.54 1.83
C ASN A 216 15.41 21.31 2.46
N THR A 217 14.09 21.24 2.36
CA THR A 217 13.33 20.07 2.85
C THR A 217 13.68 18.80 2.07
N ASP A 218 13.79 18.89 0.74
CA ASP A 218 14.16 17.76 -0.12
C ASP A 218 15.55 17.19 0.23
N ARG A 219 16.54 18.08 0.47
CA ARG A 219 17.90 17.68 0.84
C ARG A 219 17.96 16.88 2.15
N ILE A 220 17.05 17.14 3.08
CA ILE A 220 16.97 16.42 4.36
C ILE A 220 16.68 14.92 4.10
N PHE A 221 15.93 14.59 3.07
CA PHE A 221 15.56 13.20 2.75
C PHE A 221 16.56 12.48 1.83
N GLY A 222 17.60 13.19 1.34
CA GLY A 222 18.59 12.63 0.41
C GLY A 222 19.30 11.38 0.92
N PHE A 223 19.52 11.27 2.24
CA PHE A 223 20.19 10.12 2.86
C PHE A 223 19.29 8.85 2.92
N LEU A 224 17.98 9.00 2.72
CA LEU A 224 17.04 7.87 2.74
C LEU A 224 17.06 7.07 1.44
N ALA A 225 17.72 7.57 0.39
CA ALA A 225 17.73 6.94 -0.91
C ALA A 225 18.23 5.48 -0.84
N ASP A 226 17.35 4.55 -1.19
CA ASP A 226 17.71 3.16 -1.46
C ASP A 226 17.66 2.91 -2.97
N GLU A 227 18.83 2.74 -3.58
CA GLU A 227 18.96 2.62 -5.04
C GLU A 227 18.12 1.46 -5.60
N THR A 228 18.09 0.33 -4.90
CA THR A 228 17.32 -0.84 -5.32
C THR A 228 15.83 -0.52 -5.32
N THR A 229 15.32 0.00 -4.22
CA THR A 229 13.91 0.41 -4.10
C THR A 229 13.55 1.47 -5.15
N CYS A 230 14.40 2.46 -5.38
CA CYS A 230 14.14 3.51 -6.38
C CYS A 230 13.96 2.92 -7.78
N VAL A 231 14.87 2.03 -8.23
CA VAL A 231 14.75 1.36 -9.54
C VAL A 231 13.48 0.49 -9.63
N GLU A 232 13.20 -0.28 -8.59
CA GLU A 232 12.01 -1.14 -8.52
C GLU A 232 10.73 -0.33 -8.69
N VAL A 233 10.55 0.69 -7.85
CA VAL A 233 9.29 1.46 -7.82
C VAL A 233 9.14 2.38 -9.03
N GLU A 234 10.22 2.91 -9.59
CA GLU A 234 10.18 3.69 -10.82
C GLU A 234 9.69 2.84 -12.00
N ALA A 235 10.25 1.64 -12.16
CA ALA A 235 9.85 0.73 -13.23
C ALA A 235 8.39 0.24 -13.06
N GLU A 236 7.95 -0.06 -11.82
CA GLU A 236 6.57 -0.44 -11.54
C GLU A 236 5.59 0.71 -11.81
N ARG A 237 5.93 1.94 -11.45
CA ARG A 237 5.11 3.14 -11.71
C ARG A 237 5.05 3.47 -13.20
N THR A 238 6.17 3.33 -13.92
CA THR A 238 6.22 3.48 -15.38
C THR A 238 5.32 2.44 -16.05
N PHE A 239 5.37 1.17 -15.63
CA PHE A 239 4.45 0.15 -16.12
C PHE A 239 2.99 0.58 -15.91
N LEU A 240 2.63 1.01 -14.70
CA LEU A 240 1.28 1.46 -14.38
C LEU A 240 0.83 2.68 -15.22
N GLU A 241 1.72 3.61 -15.50
CA GLU A 241 1.45 4.79 -16.32
C GLU A 241 1.22 4.41 -17.79
N VAL A 242 2.09 3.58 -18.37
CA VAL A 242 2.01 3.14 -19.78
C VAL A 242 0.72 2.40 -20.09
N ILE A 243 0.31 1.51 -19.18
CA ILE A 243 -0.96 0.75 -19.39
C ILE A 243 -2.20 1.55 -19.00
N ASN A 244 -2.06 2.84 -18.63
CA ASN A 244 -3.17 3.66 -18.13
C ASN A 244 -3.94 2.97 -16.99
N GLY A 245 -3.24 2.15 -16.21
CA GLY A 245 -3.80 1.39 -15.12
C GLY A 245 -4.23 2.30 -13.99
N GLY A 246 -5.46 2.15 -13.55
CA GLY A 246 -6.02 2.84 -12.38
C GLY A 246 -6.64 1.85 -11.41
N CYS A 247 -7.22 2.34 -10.32
CA CYS A 247 -7.90 1.50 -9.32
C CYS A 247 -9.09 0.70 -9.88
N HIS A 248 -9.52 1.00 -11.12
CA HIS A 248 -10.68 0.40 -11.77
C HIS A 248 -10.37 -0.93 -12.47
N VAL A 249 -9.11 -1.19 -12.80
CA VAL A 249 -8.67 -2.42 -13.47
C VAL A 249 -7.79 -3.26 -12.56
N PRO A 250 -7.80 -4.59 -12.71
CA PRO A 250 -6.89 -5.49 -11.99
C PRO A 250 -5.46 -5.34 -12.52
N VAL A 251 -4.72 -4.41 -11.95
CA VAL A 251 -3.34 -4.12 -12.34
C VAL A 251 -2.41 -4.30 -11.16
N GLY A 252 -1.26 -4.88 -11.41
CA GLY A 252 -0.15 -4.98 -10.47
C GLY A 252 1.16 -5.19 -11.21
N ALA A 253 2.25 -4.81 -10.56
CA ALA A 253 3.58 -5.15 -11.01
C ALA A 253 4.52 -5.27 -9.82
N ILE A 254 5.55 -6.08 -9.99
CA ILE A 254 6.70 -6.18 -9.10
C ILE A 254 7.96 -6.23 -9.95
N VAL A 255 8.91 -5.39 -9.59
CA VAL A 255 10.27 -5.45 -10.12
C VAL A 255 11.19 -5.94 -9.03
N ARG A 256 12.13 -6.80 -9.36
CA ARG A 256 13.14 -7.32 -8.42
C ARG A 256 14.42 -7.62 -9.14
N LYS A 257 15.51 -7.47 -8.42
CA LYS A 257 16.83 -7.88 -8.88
C LYS A 257 17.00 -9.39 -8.66
N SER A 258 17.37 -10.11 -9.71
CA SER A 258 17.73 -11.53 -9.64
C SER A 258 19.07 -11.71 -10.31
N ASN A 259 20.11 -12.03 -9.53
CA ASN A 259 21.50 -11.97 -9.95
C ASN A 259 21.82 -10.57 -10.51
N ASP A 260 22.34 -10.46 -11.73
CA ASP A 260 22.65 -9.20 -12.40
C ASP A 260 21.54 -8.68 -13.33
N ARG A 261 20.32 -9.23 -13.21
CA ARG A 261 19.18 -8.84 -14.06
C ARG A 261 18.04 -8.28 -13.24
N TRP A 262 17.35 -7.31 -13.81
CA TRP A 262 16.07 -6.86 -13.31
C TRP A 262 14.95 -7.65 -13.99
N ILE A 263 14.02 -8.14 -13.19
CA ILE A 263 12.86 -8.91 -13.66
C ILE A 263 11.61 -8.12 -13.28
N LEU A 264 10.80 -7.80 -14.27
CA LEU A 264 9.45 -7.24 -14.07
C LEU A 264 8.43 -8.37 -14.29
N MET A 265 7.58 -8.57 -13.31
CA MET A 265 6.37 -9.40 -13.41
C MET A 265 5.17 -8.47 -13.31
N GLY A 266 4.26 -8.55 -14.27
CA GLY A 266 3.08 -7.69 -14.32
C GLY A 266 1.80 -8.49 -14.52
N ILE A 267 0.69 -7.94 -14.04
CA ILE A 267 -0.66 -8.43 -14.34
C ILE A 267 -1.51 -7.27 -14.82
N TYR A 268 -2.27 -7.53 -15.88
CA TYR A 268 -3.32 -6.65 -16.37
C TYR A 268 -4.53 -7.52 -16.68
N GLY A 269 -5.66 -7.26 -16.03
CA GLY A 269 -6.87 -8.02 -16.17
C GLY A 269 -8.05 -7.18 -16.64
N LYS A 270 -9.14 -7.84 -17.00
CA LYS A 270 -10.40 -7.18 -17.38
C LYS A 270 -11.07 -6.54 -16.14
N GLU A 271 -11.86 -5.50 -16.37
CA GLU A 271 -12.55 -4.77 -15.28
C GLU A 271 -13.53 -5.63 -14.48
N ASP A 272 -14.12 -6.64 -15.10
CA ASP A 272 -15.04 -7.60 -14.48
C ASP A 272 -14.33 -8.69 -13.68
N CYS A 273 -13.00 -8.65 -13.62
CA CYS A 273 -12.15 -9.66 -12.99
C CYS A 273 -12.29 -11.07 -13.60
N SER A 274 -12.82 -11.21 -14.82
CA SER A 274 -12.81 -12.47 -15.55
C SER A 274 -11.41 -12.78 -16.10
N SER A 275 -11.04 -14.05 -16.11
CA SER A 275 -9.77 -14.56 -16.64
C SER A 275 -9.74 -14.54 -18.17
#